data_c170e9a0902597af842e65c3e58b4830
#
_entry.id   c170e9a0902597af842e65c3e58b4830
#
_cell.length_a   1.000
_cell.length_b   1.000
_cell.length_c   1.000
_cell.angle_alpha   90.00
_cell.angle_beta   90.00
_cell.angle_gamma   90.00
#
_symmetry.space_group_name_H-M   'P 1'
#
loop_
_entity.id
_entity.type
_entity.pdbx_description
1 polymer ?
#
loop_
_entity_poly.entity_id
_entity_poly.type
_entity_poly.pdbx_seq_one_letter_code
_entity_poly.pdbx_strand_id
1 'polypeptide(L)'
;MTHQECLKYINYKTSIIDPIQYMLDSAYSDVDSLYLDAILDAGLSSTAFMAHAAKRADGQSFNEDETVTTMVNWGKMEFPPEDNAQEYAQVWNQITRMFGDFCQNVRGDCVYIADGPRILNLERNYPIANYTDMDNQEMFNKFLPLFNGYTNNYVARYWNWVFIEDMQWQNSGIWVPGSVVMGSQLAINDANGEVWYAPAGQQRGLVPNAFDVSVKTKSYNQENDLLYSNHWNFFNIYQNEGVVVEGQKTMQTRKTSLDRLNVRRMVCWIKQQARMIANRYKYEPHTKSTRDGFRNDMEDMLRRIQRTNGISDYRILCDESNNPTRTIDMHELHCKMAIRPIKAVEYILIDLNLVNGNVTMDEAMR
;
A
#
# COMPACT_ATOMS: atom_id res chain seq x y z
N MET A 1 -2.65 16.73 -29.63
CA MET A 1 -1.51 15.79 -29.48
C MET A 1 -2.12 14.43 -29.27
N THR A 2 -1.89 13.49 -30.15
CA THR A 2 -2.38 12.12 -29.98
C THR A 2 -1.58 11.39 -28.91
N HIS A 3 -2.16 10.33 -28.33
CA HIS A 3 -1.42 9.50 -27.34
C HIS A 3 -0.08 9.00 -27.89
N GLN A 4 -0.02 8.69 -29.18
CA GLN A 4 1.20 8.31 -29.90
C GLN A 4 2.25 9.43 -29.99
N GLU A 5 1.84 10.68 -30.11
CA GLU A 5 2.76 11.83 -30.11
C GLU A 5 3.34 12.07 -28.71
N CYS A 6 2.56 11.85 -27.65
CA CYS A 6 3.06 11.94 -26.28
C CYS A 6 4.14 10.90 -25.98
N LEU A 7 3.98 9.67 -26.47
CA LEU A 7 4.92 8.57 -26.22
C LEU A 7 6.29 8.79 -26.91
N LYS A 8 6.36 9.56 -28.00
CA LYS A 8 7.62 9.91 -28.69
C LYS A 8 8.61 10.69 -27.80
N TYR A 9 8.12 11.36 -26.76
CA TYR A 9 8.94 12.23 -25.90
C TYR A 9 9.20 11.65 -24.52
N ILE A 10 8.73 10.43 -24.22
CA ILE A 10 8.96 9.80 -22.91
C ILE A 10 10.40 9.30 -22.81
N ASN A 11 11.24 10.02 -22.10
CA ASN A 11 12.54 9.53 -21.64
C ASN A 11 12.41 9.07 -20.20
N TYR A 12 12.76 7.82 -19.92
CA TYR A 12 12.63 7.22 -18.58
C TYR A 12 13.19 8.12 -17.47
N LYS A 13 14.42 8.62 -17.64
CA LYS A 13 15.03 9.49 -16.65
C LYS A 13 14.32 10.86 -16.57
N THR A 14 14.27 11.59 -17.66
CA THR A 14 13.79 12.98 -17.68
C THR A 14 12.28 13.10 -17.63
N SER A 15 11.53 12.10 -18.11
CA SER A 15 10.06 12.13 -18.13
C SER A 15 9.40 11.44 -16.96
N ILE A 16 10.12 10.59 -16.22
CA ILE A 16 9.55 9.83 -15.10
C ILE A 16 10.37 10.05 -13.82
N ILE A 17 11.65 9.69 -13.80
CA ILE A 17 12.45 9.73 -12.56
C ILE A 17 12.68 11.17 -12.08
N ASP A 18 13.14 12.07 -12.94
CA ASP A 18 13.40 13.45 -12.56
C ASP A 18 12.14 14.19 -12.09
N PRO A 19 10.95 14.07 -12.78
CA PRO A 19 9.71 14.64 -12.25
C PRO A 19 9.25 14.04 -10.93
N ILE A 20 9.40 12.73 -10.72
CA ILE A 20 9.09 12.12 -9.41
C ILE A 20 10.01 12.72 -8.35
N GLN A 21 11.32 12.76 -8.57
CA GLN A 21 12.27 13.33 -7.63
C GLN A 21 11.95 14.79 -7.34
N TYR A 22 11.69 15.59 -8.37
CA TYR A 22 11.30 16.99 -8.22
C TYR A 22 10.00 17.13 -7.39
N MET A 23 9.01 16.27 -7.65
CA MET A 23 7.77 16.25 -6.87
C MET A 23 8.05 15.91 -5.40
N LEU A 24 8.86 14.89 -5.14
CA LEU A 24 9.18 14.45 -3.78
C LEU A 24 10.01 15.49 -3.00
N ASP A 25 10.82 16.30 -3.70
CA ASP A 25 11.63 17.37 -3.11
C ASP A 25 10.89 18.72 -3.01
N SER A 26 9.67 18.82 -3.55
CA SER A 26 8.86 20.03 -3.62
C SER A 26 7.91 20.21 -2.43
N ALA A 27 6.82 20.94 -2.62
CA ALA A 27 5.78 21.19 -1.61
C ALA A 27 5.18 19.92 -0.97
N TYR A 28 5.24 18.78 -1.65
CA TYR A 28 4.80 17.50 -1.08
C TYR A 28 5.66 17.00 0.08
N SER A 29 6.90 17.47 0.20
CA SER A 29 7.78 17.19 1.35
C SER A 29 7.37 17.95 2.60
N ASP A 30 6.68 19.08 2.46
CA ASP A 30 6.24 19.89 3.58
C ASP A 30 4.99 19.31 4.24
N VAL A 31 5.21 18.79 5.44
CA VAL A 31 4.16 18.14 6.26
C VAL A 31 3.19 19.11 6.92
N ASP A 32 3.56 20.39 7.02
CA ASP A 32 2.73 21.42 7.63
C ASP A 32 1.81 22.09 6.60
N SER A 33 2.19 22.12 5.32
CA SER A 33 1.42 22.75 4.25
C SER A 33 0.43 21.81 3.57
N LEU A 34 0.72 20.51 3.51
CA LEU A 34 -0.08 19.53 2.79
C LEU A 34 -0.36 18.28 3.62
N TYR A 35 -1.63 17.99 3.83
CA TYR A 35 -2.07 16.73 4.42
C TYR A 35 -2.05 15.62 3.37
N LEU A 36 -1.30 14.54 3.64
CA LEU A 36 -1.26 13.32 2.82
C LEU A 36 -1.57 12.12 3.70
N ASP A 37 -2.52 11.28 3.31
CA ASP A 37 -2.78 10.00 3.96
C ASP A 37 -2.14 8.84 3.20
N ALA A 38 -2.32 8.83 1.87
CA ALA A 38 -1.75 7.80 1.01
C ALA A 38 -1.28 8.37 -0.32
N ILE A 39 -0.24 7.76 -0.89
CA ILE A 39 0.24 7.95 -2.24
C ILE A 39 -0.05 6.65 -3.00
N LEU A 40 -0.68 6.75 -4.17
CA LEU A 40 -1.08 5.62 -4.99
C LEU A 40 -0.16 5.51 -6.20
N ASP A 41 0.29 4.30 -6.54
CA ASP A 41 1.10 4.04 -7.74
C ASP A 41 0.33 4.35 -9.02
N ALA A 42 -0.95 4.02 -9.06
CA ALA A 42 -1.87 4.25 -10.18
C ALA A 42 -1.33 3.76 -11.55
N GLY A 43 -0.56 2.66 -11.54
CA GLY A 43 0.07 2.09 -12.73
C GLY A 43 1.35 2.77 -13.17
N LEU A 44 1.90 3.70 -12.38
CA LEU A 44 3.12 4.45 -12.70
C LEU A 44 4.33 3.53 -12.88
N SER A 45 4.50 2.54 -12.03
CA SER A 45 5.59 1.55 -12.12
C SER A 45 5.57 0.78 -13.45
N SER A 46 4.39 0.44 -13.95
CA SER A 46 4.22 -0.19 -15.27
C SER A 46 4.57 0.76 -16.41
N THR A 47 4.13 2.02 -16.34
CA THR A 47 4.47 3.04 -17.34
C THR A 47 5.97 3.36 -17.34
N ALA A 48 6.59 3.42 -16.17
CA ALA A 48 8.03 3.64 -16.02
C ALA A 48 8.86 2.52 -16.67
N PHE A 49 8.46 1.26 -16.49
CA PHE A 49 9.10 0.13 -17.16
C PHE A 49 9.03 0.24 -18.67
N MET A 50 7.86 0.58 -19.20
CA MET A 50 7.65 0.72 -20.64
C MET A 50 8.54 1.81 -21.24
N ALA A 51 8.65 2.94 -20.56
CA ALA A 51 9.55 4.02 -20.99
C ALA A 51 11.04 3.62 -20.87
N HIS A 52 11.40 2.83 -19.86
CA HIS A 52 12.77 2.29 -19.70
C HIS A 52 13.13 1.30 -20.81
N ALA A 53 12.23 0.35 -21.11
CA ALA A 53 12.42 -0.64 -22.16
C ALA A 53 12.53 0.01 -23.57
N ALA A 54 11.69 1.01 -23.85
CA ALA A 54 11.75 1.76 -25.09
C ALA A 54 13.10 2.47 -25.30
N LYS A 55 13.68 3.04 -24.24
CA LYS A 55 15.02 3.66 -24.29
C LYS A 55 16.14 2.66 -24.57
N ARG A 56 16.01 1.45 -24.07
CA ARG A 56 17.06 0.44 -24.17
C ARG A 56 17.12 -0.25 -25.52
N ALA A 57 15.97 -0.46 -26.17
CA ALA A 57 15.90 -1.11 -27.47
C ALA A 57 16.73 -0.39 -28.54
N ASP A 58 16.89 0.93 -28.42
CA ASP A 58 17.52 1.74 -29.44
C ASP A 58 18.92 2.26 -29.15
N GLY A 59 19.38 2.28 -27.89
CA GLY A 59 20.70 2.89 -27.56
C GLY A 59 20.90 4.31 -28.10
N GLN A 60 19.98 4.76 -28.93
CA GLN A 60 19.88 6.04 -29.64
C GLN A 60 18.59 6.72 -29.24
N SER A 61 18.60 8.04 -29.20
CA SER A 61 17.38 8.84 -29.16
C SER A 61 16.51 8.46 -30.36
N PHE A 62 15.26 8.11 -30.13
CA PHE A 62 14.29 7.71 -31.13
C PHE A 62 14.41 8.47 -32.43
N ASN A 63 14.69 7.78 -33.53
CA ASN A 63 14.51 8.31 -34.87
C ASN A 63 13.00 8.43 -35.16
N GLU A 64 12.56 9.56 -35.62
CA GLU A 64 11.14 9.95 -35.76
C GLU A 64 10.26 8.94 -36.53
N ASP A 65 10.83 8.15 -37.43
CA ASP A 65 10.10 7.26 -38.33
C ASP A 65 9.90 5.82 -37.82
N GLU A 66 10.76 5.32 -36.93
CA GLU A 66 10.69 3.92 -36.45
C GLU A 66 9.85 3.76 -35.18
N THR A 67 9.65 4.82 -34.43
CA THR A 67 9.01 4.82 -33.11
C THR A 67 7.54 4.43 -33.13
N VAL A 68 6.80 4.84 -34.13
CA VAL A 68 5.35 4.59 -34.22
C VAL A 68 5.06 3.12 -34.46
N THR A 69 5.87 2.44 -35.26
CA THR A 69 5.66 1.03 -35.61
C THR A 69 6.04 0.12 -34.46
N THR A 70 7.09 0.45 -33.71
CA THR A 70 7.54 -0.34 -32.55
C THR A 70 6.58 -0.18 -31.37
N MET A 71 6.04 1.00 -31.15
CA MET A 71 5.09 1.23 -30.06
C MET A 71 3.68 0.70 -30.32
N VAL A 72 3.23 0.68 -31.58
CA VAL A 72 1.96 0.05 -31.98
C VAL A 72 2.07 -1.48 -31.86
N ASN A 73 3.27 -2.04 -31.98
CA ASN A 73 3.57 -3.45 -31.80
C ASN A 73 3.87 -3.87 -30.32
N TRP A 74 3.50 -3.07 -29.34
CA TRP A 74 3.65 -3.45 -27.94
C TRP A 74 2.96 -4.76 -27.58
N GLY A 75 1.90 -5.14 -28.29
CA GLY A 75 1.33 -6.49 -28.25
C GLY A 75 2.16 -7.56 -29.00
N LYS A 76 3.27 -7.17 -29.66
CA LYS A 76 4.16 -8.04 -30.42
C LYS A 76 5.65 -7.90 -30.06
N MET A 77 5.98 -7.13 -29.02
CA MET A 77 7.36 -7.16 -28.52
C MET A 77 7.66 -8.56 -28.04
N GLU A 78 8.48 -9.26 -28.79
CA GLU A 78 9.09 -10.51 -28.38
C GLU A 78 10.14 -10.20 -27.30
N PHE A 79 9.68 -10.09 -26.08
CA PHE A 79 10.58 -10.04 -24.95
C PHE A 79 11.06 -11.46 -24.66
N PRO A 80 12.36 -11.69 -24.53
CA PRO A 80 12.84 -12.92 -23.91
C PRO A 80 12.27 -12.96 -22.49
N PRO A 81 11.49 -13.98 -22.13
CA PRO A 81 10.63 -13.93 -20.92
C PRO A 81 11.39 -13.74 -19.61
N GLU A 82 12.63 -14.18 -19.55
CA GLU A 82 13.41 -14.20 -18.30
C GLU A 82 14.12 -12.86 -18.02
N ASP A 83 14.67 -12.23 -19.04
CA ASP A 83 15.44 -10.99 -18.89
C ASP A 83 14.53 -9.79 -18.56
N ASN A 84 13.34 -9.77 -19.11
CA ASN A 84 12.41 -8.63 -18.91
C ASN A 84 11.71 -8.61 -17.57
N ALA A 85 11.43 -9.76 -16.98
CA ALA A 85 10.85 -9.81 -15.65
C ALA A 85 11.82 -9.24 -14.60
N GLN A 86 13.13 -9.50 -14.76
CA GLN A 86 14.16 -8.93 -13.88
C GLN A 86 14.25 -7.40 -14.06
N GLU A 87 14.24 -6.92 -15.30
CA GLU A 87 14.26 -5.48 -15.58
C GLU A 87 13.01 -4.78 -15.08
N TYR A 88 11.84 -5.38 -15.31
CA TYR A 88 10.59 -4.88 -14.75
C TYR A 88 10.69 -4.76 -13.22
N ALA A 89 11.17 -5.81 -12.57
CA ALA A 89 11.33 -5.84 -11.12
C ALA A 89 12.34 -4.78 -10.64
N GLN A 90 13.42 -4.51 -11.37
CA GLN A 90 14.39 -3.46 -11.04
C GLN A 90 13.73 -2.07 -11.10
N VAL A 91 13.01 -1.74 -12.18
CA VAL A 91 12.29 -0.48 -12.32
C VAL A 91 11.21 -0.33 -11.26
N TRP A 92 10.42 -1.37 -11.05
CA TRP A 92 9.39 -1.41 -10.02
C TRP A 92 9.98 -1.19 -8.62
N ASN A 93 11.06 -1.89 -8.29
CA ASN A 93 11.75 -1.74 -7.00
C ASN A 93 12.34 -0.34 -6.83
N GLN A 94 12.85 0.29 -7.90
CA GLN A 94 13.36 1.66 -7.87
C GLN A 94 12.24 2.67 -7.54
N ILE A 95 11.12 2.62 -8.25
CA ILE A 95 9.97 3.49 -8.01
C ILE A 95 9.41 3.28 -6.60
N THR A 96 9.20 2.02 -6.23
CA THR A 96 8.68 1.66 -4.90
C THR A 96 9.61 2.16 -3.78
N ARG A 97 10.93 2.10 -3.98
CA ARG A 97 11.92 2.61 -3.02
C ARG A 97 11.84 4.13 -2.92
N MET A 98 11.76 4.85 -4.03
CA MET A 98 11.67 6.31 -4.02
C MET A 98 10.47 6.78 -3.19
N PHE A 99 9.28 6.27 -3.45
CA PHE A 99 8.08 6.63 -2.70
C PHE A 99 8.08 6.08 -1.26
N GLY A 100 8.57 4.87 -1.06
CA GLY A 100 8.69 4.27 0.27
C GLY A 100 9.65 5.03 1.18
N ASP A 101 10.82 5.42 0.68
CA ASP A 101 11.80 6.22 1.41
C ASP A 101 11.28 7.64 1.66
N PHE A 102 10.56 8.23 0.73
CA PHE A 102 9.88 9.51 0.93
C PHE A 102 8.84 9.41 2.07
N CYS A 103 7.96 8.41 2.04
CA CYS A 103 6.97 8.20 3.10
C CYS A 103 7.62 7.95 4.47
N GLN A 104 8.77 7.27 4.51
CA GLN A 104 9.44 6.91 5.76
C GLN A 104 10.32 8.03 6.30
N ASN A 105 11.18 8.61 5.46
CA ASN A 105 12.30 9.46 5.89
C ASN A 105 11.97 10.95 5.79
N VAL A 106 11.13 11.35 4.84
CA VAL A 106 10.77 12.75 4.61
C VAL A 106 9.48 13.11 5.32
N ARG A 107 8.40 12.38 5.02
CA ARG A 107 7.06 12.67 5.56
C ARG A 107 6.83 12.02 6.93
N GLY A 108 6.90 10.72 7.01
CA GLY A 108 6.60 9.94 8.21
C GLY A 108 5.12 9.85 8.59
N ASP A 109 4.23 10.43 7.80
CA ASP A 109 2.79 10.60 8.09
C ASP A 109 1.85 10.12 6.97
N CYS A 110 2.37 9.50 5.92
CA CYS A 110 1.60 8.89 4.83
C CYS A 110 2.12 7.50 4.50
N VAL A 111 1.37 6.76 3.69
CA VAL A 111 1.73 5.43 3.20
C VAL A 111 1.75 5.42 1.67
N TYR A 112 2.53 4.53 1.07
CA TYR A 112 2.53 4.28 -0.35
C TYR A 112 1.86 2.95 -0.68
N ILE A 113 0.96 2.96 -1.66
CA ILE A 113 0.27 1.77 -2.16
C ILE A 113 0.81 1.44 -3.54
N ALA A 114 1.55 0.34 -3.65
CA ALA A 114 2.17 -0.12 -4.89
C ALA A 114 1.29 -1.13 -5.62
N ASP A 115 1.33 -1.09 -6.96
CA ASP A 115 0.60 -1.99 -7.83
C ASP A 115 1.38 -3.26 -8.16
N GLY A 116 0.64 -4.35 -8.37
CA GLY A 116 1.17 -5.54 -8.99
C GLY A 116 1.57 -5.31 -10.45
N PRO A 117 2.57 -6.05 -10.95
CA PRO A 117 3.11 -5.87 -12.29
C PRO A 117 2.05 -6.12 -13.36
N ARG A 118 1.76 -5.11 -14.18
CA ARG A 118 0.77 -5.19 -15.25
C ARG A 118 1.06 -6.33 -16.22
N ILE A 119 2.33 -6.52 -16.57
CA ILE A 119 2.77 -7.56 -17.50
C ILE A 119 2.41 -8.98 -17.02
N LEU A 120 2.43 -9.23 -15.72
CA LEU A 120 2.06 -10.53 -15.13
C LEU A 120 0.57 -10.63 -14.81
N ASN A 121 -0.18 -9.54 -14.91
CA ASN A 121 -1.60 -9.47 -14.60
C ASN A 121 -2.48 -9.41 -15.85
N LEU A 122 -2.31 -8.39 -16.70
CA LEU A 122 -3.21 -8.12 -17.82
C LEU A 122 -2.68 -8.62 -19.16
N GLU A 123 -1.36 -8.65 -19.32
CA GLU A 123 -0.72 -8.96 -20.60
C GLU A 123 -0.31 -10.44 -20.72
N ARG A 124 -0.63 -11.24 -19.71
CA ARG A 124 -0.37 -12.68 -19.67
C ARG A 124 -0.99 -13.46 -20.83
N ASN A 125 -2.14 -13.03 -21.34
CA ASN A 125 -2.86 -13.68 -22.43
C ASN A 125 -2.49 -13.13 -23.82
N TYR A 126 -1.68 -12.08 -23.89
CA TYR A 126 -1.10 -11.68 -25.16
C TYR A 126 0.06 -12.60 -25.50
N PRO A 127 0.34 -12.84 -26.79
CA PRO A 127 1.42 -13.75 -27.21
C PRO A 127 2.81 -13.17 -26.95
N ILE A 128 2.98 -12.51 -25.82
CA ILE A 128 4.27 -12.18 -25.24
C ILE A 128 4.78 -13.49 -24.62
N ALA A 129 5.29 -14.30 -25.51
CA ALA A 129 6.08 -15.50 -25.30
C ALA A 129 5.89 -16.23 -23.95
N ASN A 130 5.31 -17.41 -23.99
CA ASN A 130 5.49 -18.52 -23.06
C ASN A 130 4.91 -18.41 -21.62
N TYR A 131 4.19 -17.35 -21.24
CA TYR A 131 3.51 -17.31 -19.93
C TYR A 131 2.06 -17.80 -19.97
N THR A 132 1.48 -17.99 -21.15
CA THR A 132 0.09 -18.43 -21.33
C THR A 132 -0.18 -19.82 -20.75
N ASP A 133 0.83 -20.68 -20.75
CA ASP A 133 0.72 -22.08 -20.28
C ASP A 133 1.15 -22.26 -18.81
N MET A 134 1.67 -21.19 -18.17
CA MET A 134 2.14 -21.23 -16.80
C MET A 134 0.96 -21.06 -15.84
N ASP A 135 0.81 -21.96 -14.87
CA ASP A 135 -0.19 -21.80 -13.84
C ASP A 135 0.20 -20.68 -12.83
N ASN A 136 -0.75 -20.25 -12.01
CA ASN A 136 -0.51 -19.18 -11.08
C ASN A 136 0.56 -19.54 -10.05
N GLN A 137 0.61 -20.77 -9.58
CA GLN A 137 1.56 -21.22 -8.57
C GLN A 137 3.00 -21.20 -9.11
N GLU A 138 3.19 -21.67 -10.34
CA GLU A 138 4.48 -21.62 -11.01
C GLU A 138 4.92 -20.16 -11.25
N MET A 139 4.00 -19.31 -11.74
CA MET A 139 4.25 -17.89 -11.94
C MET A 139 4.67 -17.19 -10.62
N PHE A 140 3.94 -17.45 -9.54
CA PHE A 140 4.27 -16.86 -8.25
C PHE A 140 5.62 -17.32 -7.72
N ASN A 141 5.94 -18.61 -7.81
CA ASN A 141 7.23 -19.13 -7.39
C ASN A 141 8.40 -18.52 -8.18
N LYS A 142 8.22 -18.28 -9.47
CA LYS A 142 9.27 -17.74 -10.36
C LYS A 142 9.46 -16.23 -10.18
N PHE A 143 8.38 -15.45 -10.11
CA PHE A 143 8.45 -14.00 -10.21
C PHE A 143 8.35 -13.25 -8.88
N LEU A 144 7.61 -13.74 -7.87
CA LEU A 144 7.49 -13.01 -6.60
C LEU A 144 8.85 -12.69 -5.93
N PRO A 145 9.86 -13.59 -5.97
CA PRO A 145 11.17 -13.28 -5.37
C PRO A 145 11.86 -12.05 -5.96
N LEU A 146 11.62 -11.75 -7.23
CA LEU A 146 12.24 -10.60 -7.93
C LEU A 146 11.78 -9.25 -7.35
N PHE A 147 10.58 -9.20 -6.77
CA PHE A 147 10.00 -8.01 -6.18
C PHE A 147 10.25 -7.87 -4.68
N ASN A 148 11.03 -8.77 -4.07
CA ASN A 148 11.32 -8.77 -2.64
C ASN A 148 12.63 -8.03 -2.27
N GLY A 149 13.22 -7.27 -3.20
CA GLY A 149 14.48 -6.55 -3.01
C GLY A 149 14.41 -5.33 -2.07
N TYR A 150 13.22 -4.98 -1.57
CA TYR A 150 13.00 -3.85 -0.68
C TYR A 150 12.04 -4.21 0.45
N THR A 151 12.32 -3.72 1.66
CA THR A 151 11.47 -3.93 2.84
C THR A 151 11.15 -2.59 3.50
N ASN A 152 9.88 -2.28 3.68
CA ASN A 152 9.42 -1.03 4.27
C ASN A 152 8.02 -1.20 4.86
N ASN A 153 7.78 -0.61 6.04
CA ASN A 153 6.47 -0.66 6.67
C ASN A 153 5.54 0.50 6.29
N TYR A 154 6.02 1.44 5.48
CA TYR A 154 5.19 2.50 4.90
C TYR A 154 4.64 2.14 3.53
N VAL A 155 5.00 0.97 2.99
CA VAL A 155 4.56 0.50 1.68
C VAL A 155 3.66 -0.72 1.86
N ALA A 156 2.48 -0.69 1.24
CA ALA A 156 1.64 -1.86 1.02
C ALA A 156 1.51 -2.11 -0.49
N ARG A 157 1.41 -3.35 -0.90
CA ARG A 157 1.36 -3.71 -2.31
C ARG A 157 0.19 -4.65 -2.59
N TYR A 158 -0.48 -4.42 -3.72
CA TYR A 158 -1.65 -5.17 -4.16
C TYR A 158 -1.38 -5.80 -5.52
N TRP A 159 -1.57 -7.13 -5.63
CA TRP A 159 -1.14 -7.89 -6.79
C TRP A 159 -2.04 -7.70 -8.00
N ASN A 160 -3.35 -7.91 -7.82
CA ASN A 160 -4.29 -7.93 -8.94
C ASN A 160 -4.70 -6.53 -9.39
N TRP A 161 -4.99 -6.42 -10.68
CA TRP A 161 -5.80 -5.36 -11.26
C TRP A 161 -7.27 -5.78 -11.18
N VAL A 162 -8.16 -4.80 -11.08
CA VAL A 162 -9.60 -5.02 -10.88
C VAL A 162 -10.36 -4.48 -12.08
N PHE A 163 -11.33 -5.25 -12.56
CA PHE A 163 -12.23 -4.81 -13.63
C PHE A 163 -13.43 -4.14 -13.02
N ILE A 164 -13.61 -2.85 -13.28
CA ILE A 164 -14.71 -2.03 -12.77
C ILE A 164 -15.59 -1.53 -13.90
N GLU A 165 -16.85 -1.24 -13.60
CA GLU A 165 -17.78 -0.65 -14.55
C GLU A 165 -17.38 0.79 -14.86
N ASP A 166 -17.35 1.12 -16.16
CA ASP A 166 -17.21 2.50 -16.60
C ASP A 166 -18.61 3.16 -16.63
N MET A 167 -18.83 4.04 -15.67
CA MET A 167 -20.10 4.76 -15.53
C MET A 167 -20.38 5.72 -16.68
N GLN A 168 -19.37 6.12 -17.45
CA GLN A 168 -19.53 7.04 -18.58
C GLN A 168 -19.89 6.32 -19.89
N TRP A 169 -19.41 5.09 -20.07
CA TRP A 169 -19.60 4.30 -21.27
C TRP A 169 -20.46 3.07 -20.93
N GLN A 170 -21.75 3.22 -21.06
CA GLN A 170 -22.71 2.13 -20.76
C GLN A 170 -22.29 0.81 -21.42
N ASN A 171 -22.16 -0.26 -20.62
CA ASN A 171 -21.77 -1.62 -21.01
C ASN A 171 -20.27 -1.84 -21.30
N SER A 172 -19.38 -0.92 -20.94
CA SER A 172 -17.94 -1.19 -20.95
C SER A 172 -17.37 -1.13 -19.55
N GLY A 173 -16.36 -1.95 -19.28
CA GLY A 173 -15.58 -1.88 -18.06
C GLY A 173 -14.12 -1.60 -18.37
N ILE A 174 -13.38 -1.14 -17.38
CA ILE A 174 -11.95 -0.86 -17.48
C ILE A 174 -11.17 -1.62 -16.41
N TRP A 175 -9.95 -2.01 -16.75
CA TRP A 175 -9.00 -2.54 -15.80
C TRP A 175 -8.32 -1.40 -15.05
N VAL A 176 -8.48 -1.40 -13.73
CA VAL A 176 -7.93 -0.38 -12.84
C VAL A 176 -6.85 -0.98 -11.97
N PRO A 177 -5.72 -0.29 -11.75
CA PRO A 177 -4.67 -0.73 -10.84
C PRO A 177 -5.18 -0.95 -9.42
N GLY A 178 -4.65 -1.95 -8.74
CA GLY A 178 -5.04 -2.29 -7.37
C GLY A 178 -4.86 -1.14 -6.37
N SER A 179 -3.85 -0.29 -6.57
CA SER A 179 -3.61 0.89 -5.73
C SER A 179 -4.76 1.91 -5.79
N VAL A 180 -5.32 2.15 -6.98
CA VAL A 180 -6.45 3.08 -7.18
C VAL A 180 -7.70 2.54 -6.50
N VAL A 181 -7.97 1.24 -6.66
CA VAL A 181 -9.07 0.55 -5.98
C VAL A 181 -8.89 0.63 -4.46
N MET A 182 -7.67 0.39 -3.97
CA MET A 182 -7.37 0.53 -2.55
C MET A 182 -7.52 1.96 -2.05
N GLY A 183 -7.12 2.97 -2.83
CA GLY A 183 -7.34 4.38 -2.48
C GLY A 183 -8.82 4.69 -2.26
N SER A 184 -9.68 4.23 -3.16
CA SER A 184 -11.14 4.33 -3.01
C SER A 184 -11.62 3.59 -1.76
N GLN A 185 -11.14 2.36 -1.54
CA GLN A 185 -11.53 1.54 -0.39
C GLN A 185 -11.09 2.15 0.95
N LEU A 186 -9.91 2.77 1.01
CA LEU A 186 -9.45 3.52 2.18
C LEU A 186 -10.37 4.71 2.47
N ALA A 187 -10.75 5.47 1.44
CA ALA A 187 -11.66 6.60 1.59
C ALA A 187 -13.06 6.16 2.08
N ILE A 188 -13.60 5.06 1.54
CA ILE A 188 -14.88 4.48 1.99
C ILE A 188 -14.79 4.01 3.44
N ASN A 189 -13.69 3.34 3.80
CA ASN A 189 -13.47 2.86 5.17
C ASN A 189 -13.39 4.04 6.17
N ASP A 190 -12.70 5.12 5.81
CA ASP A 190 -12.54 6.29 6.65
C ASP A 190 -13.84 7.11 6.78
N ALA A 191 -14.68 7.11 5.73
CA ALA A 191 -16.00 7.75 5.78
C ALA A 191 -17.00 7.01 6.67
N ASN A 192 -16.89 5.67 6.74
CA ASN A 192 -17.83 4.81 7.47
C ASN A 192 -17.30 4.31 8.82
N GLY A 193 -16.06 4.62 9.16
CA GLY A 193 -15.42 4.12 10.38
C GLY A 193 -14.20 4.91 10.79
N GLU A 194 -13.25 4.24 11.37
CA GLU A 194 -12.01 4.86 11.86
C GLU A 194 -10.82 4.37 11.02
N VAL A 195 -9.82 5.22 10.85
CA VAL A 195 -8.61 4.97 10.02
C VAL A 195 -7.87 3.68 10.40
N TRP A 196 -7.96 3.27 11.65
CA TRP A 196 -7.31 2.04 12.16
C TRP A 196 -8.12 0.77 11.96
N TYR A 197 -9.32 0.83 11.38
CA TYR A 197 -10.03 -0.37 10.99
C TYR A 197 -9.42 -0.98 9.74
N ALA A 198 -9.36 -2.32 9.73
CA ALA A 198 -8.80 -3.05 8.59
C ALA A 198 -9.65 -2.83 7.33
N PRO A 199 -9.10 -2.28 6.24
CA PRO A 199 -9.83 -2.07 4.98
C PRO A 199 -9.82 -3.36 4.15
N ALA A 200 -10.15 -4.49 4.75
CA ALA A 200 -10.10 -5.81 4.15
C ALA A 200 -11.20 -6.71 4.72
N GLY A 201 -11.47 -7.82 4.03
CA GLY A 201 -12.52 -8.79 4.38
C GLY A 201 -13.91 -8.31 3.97
N GLN A 202 -14.90 -9.21 4.10
CA GLN A 202 -16.25 -9.01 3.58
C GLN A 202 -16.99 -7.79 4.14
N GLN A 203 -16.71 -7.40 5.40
CA GLN A 203 -17.41 -6.27 6.01
C GLN A 203 -16.91 -4.89 5.55
N ARG A 204 -15.62 -4.75 5.26
CA ARG A 204 -14.99 -3.45 4.98
C ARG A 204 -14.13 -3.45 3.72
N GLY A 205 -13.93 -4.59 3.10
CA GLY A 205 -13.13 -4.75 1.90
C GLY A 205 -13.94 -5.00 0.63
N LEU A 206 -15.28 -4.94 0.68
CA LEU A 206 -16.11 -5.09 -0.50
C LEU A 206 -15.91 -3.90 -1.43
N VAL A 207 -15.47 -4.18 -2.67
CA VAL A 207 -15.18 -3.17 -3.69
C VAL A 207 -16.45 -2.90 -4.51
N PRO A 208 -17.02 -1.68 -4.45
CA PRO A 208 -18.22 -1.38 -5.22
C PRO A 208 -17.93 -1.35 -6.73
N ASN A 209 -18.91 -1.78 -7.54
CA ASN A 209 -18.87 -1.76 -9.00
C ASN A 209 -17.69 -2.55 -9.62
N ALA A 210 -17.12 -3.49 -8.89
CA ALA A 210 -16.09 -4.39 -9.36
C ALA A 210 -16.69 -5.74 -9.77
N PHE A 211 -16.31 -6.25 -10.95
CA PHE A 211 -16.88 -7.46 -11.53
C PHE A 211 -15.85 -8.59 -11.66
N ASP A 212 -14.59 -8.25 -11.87
CA ASP A 212 -13.56 -9.26 -12.08
C ASP A 212 -12.19 -8.80 -11.58
N VAL A 213 -11.27 -9.76 -11.46
CA VAL A 213 -9.86 -9.53 -11.09
C VAL A 213 -8.95 -10.17 -12.14
N SER A 214 -7.82 -9.54 -12.41
CA SER A 214 -6.88 -9.96 -13.47
C SER A 214 -6.31 -11.37 -13.26
N VAL A 215 -6.04 -11.73 -12.00
CA VAL A 215 -5.54 -13.04 -11.61
C VAL A 215 -6.48 -13.62 -10.56
N LYS A 216 -7.24 -14.65 -10.95
CA LYS A 216 -8.12 -15.38 -10.06
C LYS A 216 -7.32 -16.42 -9.30
N THR A 217 -7.12 -16.22 -8.03
CA THR A 217 -6.38 -17.16 -7.19
C THR A 217 -7.28 -18.23 -6.61
N LYS A 218 -6.73 -19.41 -6.40
CA LYS A 218 -7.43 -20.55 -5.83
C LYS A 218 -6.82 -20.90 -4.48
N SER A 219 -7.62 -20.76 -3.41
CA SER A 219 -7.16 -21.04 -2.05
C SER A 219 -6.67 -22.47 -1.86
N TYR A 220 -7.33 -23.46 -2.52
CA TYR A 220 -6.94 -24.87 -2.40
C TYR A 220 -5.60 -25.20 -3.08
N ASN A 221 -5.10 -24.34 -3.97
CA ASN A 221 -3.78 -24.50 -4.61
C ASN A 221 -2.66 -23.76 -3.86
N GLN A 222 -2.92 -23.24 -2.67
CA GLN A 222 -1.98 -22.44 -1.89
C GLN A 222 -1.52 -21.15 -2.57
N GLU A 223 -2.18 -20.71 -3.64
CA GLU A 223 -1.84 -19.50 -4.39
C GLU A 223 -1.96 -18.24 -3.51
N ASN A 224 -3.03 -18.17 -2.72
CA ASN A 224 -3.25 -17.07 -1.78
C ASN A 224 -2.16 -17.04 -0.70
N ASP A 225 -1.76 -18.20 -0.20
CA ASP A 225 -0.70 -18.32 0.82
C ASP A 225 0.65 -17.89 0.26
N LEU A 226 0.95 -18.21 -1.01
CA LEU A 226 2.17 -17.76 -1.69
C LEU A 226 2.22 -16.24 -1.83
N LEU A 227 1.14 -15.60 -2.27
CA LEU A 227 1.05 -14.15 -2.35
C LEU A 227 1.20 -13.54 -0.95
N TYR A 228 0.42 -14.01 0.01
CA TYR A 228 0.39 -13.43 1.34
C TYR A 228 1.69 -13.67 2.13
N SER A 229 2.36 -14.81 1.95
CA SER A 229 3.67 -15.07 2.58
C SER A 229 4.76 -14.16 2.01
N ASN A 230 4.67 -13.79 0.75
CA ASN A 230 5.55 -12.82 0.09
C ASN A 230 5.12 -11.36 0.29
N HIS A 231 4.22 -11.06 1.24
CA HIS A 231 3.74 -9.71 1.57
C HIS A 231 3.01 -9.00 0.41
N TRP A 232 2.35 -9.77 -0.47
CA TRP A 232 1.41 -9.26 -1.45
C TRP A 232 0.00 -9.41 -0.92
N ASN A 233 -0.75 -8.32 -0.90
CA ASN A 233 -2.20 -8.35 -0.72
C ASN A 233 -2.84 -8.54 -2.09
N PHE A 234 -4.08 -8.98 -2.12
CA PHE A 234 -4.78 -9.27 -3.38
C PHE A 234 -6.27 -9.00 -3.24
N PHE A 235 -6.96 -9.03 -4.38
CA PHE A 235 -8.42 -8.98 -4.44
C PHE A 235 -8.92 -10.37 -4.82
N ASN A 236 -9.98 -10.82 -4.18
CA ASN A 236 -10.60 -12.11 -4.47
C ASN A 236 -12.08 -11.93 -4.81
N ILE A 237 -12.64 -12.87 -5.58
CA ILE A 237 -14.06 -12.86 -5.94
C ILE A 237 -14.78 -13.91 -5.09
N TYR A 238 -15.74 -13.45 -4.33
CA TYR A 238 -16.64 -14.33 -3.59
C TYR A 238 -17.98 -14.46 -4.30
N GLN A 239 -18.46 -15.71 -4.41
CA GLN A 239 -19.78 -15.97 -4.97
C GLN A 239 -20.85 -15.22 -4.15
N ASN A 240 -21.71 -14.47 -4.85
CA ASN A 240 -22.80 -13.66 -4.28
C ASN A 240 -22.39 -12.38 -3.53
N GLU A 241 -21.10 -12.10 -3.33
CA GLU A 241 -20.65 -10.89 -2.63
C GLU A 241 -19.90 -9.93 -3.55
N GLY A 242 -19.18 -10.46 -4.55
CA GLY A 242 -18.38 -9.66 -5.47
C GLY A 242 -16.88 -9.66 -5.14
N VAL A 243 -16.20 -8.60 -5.54
CA VAL A 243 -14.76 -8.44 -5.34
C VAL A 243 -14.47 -7.89 -3.96
N VAL A 244 -13.61 -8.56 -3.22
CA VAL A 244 -13.26 -8.22 -1.83
C VAL A 244 -11.73 -8.07 -1.71
N VAL A 245 -11.28 -7.08 -0.96
CA VAL A 245 -9.87 -6.90 -0.58
C VAL A 245 -9.46 -8.00 0.39
N GLU A 246 -8.42 -8.75 0.04
CA GLU A 246 -7.80 -9.77 0.89
C GLU A 246 -6.38 -9.36 1.30
N GLY A 247 -6.21 -9.28 2.60
CA GLY A 247 -4.92 -8.92 3.18
C GLY A 247 -4.72 -7.42 3.37
N GLN A 248 -3.80 -7.12 4.26
CA GLN A 248 -3.42 -5.76 4.65
C GLN A 248 -1.95 -5.69 5.14
N LYS A 249 -1.10 -6.58 4.62
CA LYS A 249 0.33 -6.58 4.97
C LYS A 249 1.06 -5.40 4.34
N THR A 250 2.00 -4.85 5.09
CA THR A 250 3.03 -3.97 4.54
C THR A 250 4.20 -4.79 3.98
N MET A 251 5.11 -4.16 3.27
CA MET A 251 6.34 -4.81 2.77
C MET A 251 7.38 -5.11 3.88
N GLN A 252 7.00 -4.96 5.14
CA GLN A 252 7.89 -5.28 6.24
C GLN A 252 7.99 -6.79 6.46
N THR A 253 9.20 -7.33 6.32
CA THR A 253 9.48 -8.76 6.54
C THR A 253 9.57 -9.12 8.03
N ARG A 254 10.00 -8.17 8.87
CA ARG A 254 10.08 -8.36 10.32
C ARG A 254 8.68 -8.33 10.95
N LYS A 255 8.33 -9.37 11.71
CA LYS A 255 7.05 -9.44 12.46
C LYS A 255 7.01 -8.41 13.59
N THR A 256 6.34 -7.31 13.37
CA THR A 256 6.04 -6.28 14.38
C THR A 256 4.58 -5.82 14.22
N SER A 257 4.09 -4.98 15.12
CA SER A 257 2.73 -4.41 14.95
C SER A 257 2.59 -3.53 13.72
N LEU A 258 3.70 -3.08 13.10
CA LEU A 258 3.71 -2.24 11.90
C LEU A 258 3.73 -3.04 10.59
N ASP A 259 3.64 -4.35 10.67
CA ASP A 259 3.53 -5.22 9.49
C ASP A 259 2.12 -5.23 8.88
N ARG A 260 1.19 -4.45 9.46
CA ARG A 260 -0.19 -4.29 8.99
C ARG A 260 -0.49 -2.84 8.62
N LEU A 261 -1.16 -2.67 7.48
CA LEU A 261 -1.48 -1.36 6.90
C LEU A 261 -2.37 -0.52 7.83
N ASN A 262 -3.38 -1.12 8.45
CA ASN A 262 -4.27 -0.42 9.38
C ASN A 262 -3.52 0.16 10.58
N VAL A 263 -2.58 -0.60 11.17
CA VAL A 263 -1.76 -0.11 12.28
C VAL A 263 -0.80 0.98 11.82
N ARG A 264 -0.20 0.82 10.63
CA ARG A 264 0.68 1.85 10.06
C ARG A 264 -0.10 3.15 9.80
N ARG A 265 -1.28 3.09 9.21
CA ARG A 265 -2.14 4.25 8.99
C ARG A 265 -2.56 4.92 10.31
N MET A 266 -2.91 4.12 11.32
CA MET A 266 -3.18 4.66 12.67
C MET A 266 -1.99 5.46 13.21
N VAL A 267 -0.77 4.94 13.08
CA VAL A 267 0.43 5.65 13.55
C VAL A 267 0.68 6.92 12.74
N CYS A 268 0.45 6.92 11.43
CA CYS A 268 0.51 8.12 10.59
C CYS A 268 -0.52 9.16 11.05
N TRP A 269 -1.75 8.76 11.26
CA TRP A 269 -2.81 9.61 11.78
C TRP A 269 -2.48 10.21 13.16
N ILE A 270 -1.97 9.38 14.10
CA ILE A 270 -1.53 9.87 15.42
C ILE A 270 -0.46 10.95 15.28
N LYS A 271 0.52 10.76 14.38
CA LYS A 271 1.57 11.75 14.13
C LYS A 271 1.02 13.08 13.61
N GLN A 272 0.05 13.02 12.70
CA GLN A 272 -0.60 14.20 12.14
C GLN A 272 -1.39 14.95 13.23
N GLN A 273 -2.21 14.24 14.02
CA GLN A 273 -2.97 14.83 15.11
C GLN A 273 -2.06 15.41 16.19
N ALA A 274 -1.02 14.67 16.57
CA ALA A 274 -0.02 15.14 17.53
C ALA A 274 0.66 16.44 17.08
N ARG A 275 0.97 16.56 15.78
CA ARG A 275 1.52 17.78 15.19
C ARG A 275 0.53 18.96 15.28
N MET A 276 -0.74 18.73 14.94
CA MET A 276 -1.78 19.77 15.05
C MET A 276 -1.95 20.22 16.50
N ILE A 277 -1.89 19.30 17.46
CA ILE A 277 -1.92 19.64 18.89
C ILE A 277 -0.66 20.44 19.24
N ALA A 278 0.52 19.97 18.86
CA ALA A 278 1.79 20.64 19.17
C ALA A 278 1.86 22.07 18.64
N ASN A 279 1.31 22.33 17.45
CA ASN A 279 1.30 23.68 16.87
C ASN A 279 0.52 24.70 17.71
N ARG A 280 -0.45 24.26 18.52
CA ARG A 280 -1.20 25.15 19.43
C ARG A 280 -0.37 25.59 20.63
N TYR A 281 0.67 24.79 20.98
CA TYR A 281 1.54 25.07 22.14
C TYR A 281 2.86 25.74 21.75
N LYS A 282 3.11 25.98 20.47
CA LYS A 282 4.27 26.77 20.03
C LYS A 282 4.18 28.17 20.58
N TYR A 283 5.28 28.68 21.14
CA TYR A 283 5.45 29.99 21.75
C TYR A 283 4.72 30.20 23.10
N GLU A 284 4.05 29.17 23.62
CA GLU A 284 3.52 29.25 24.99
C GLU A 284 4.64 29.18 26.03
N PRO A 285 4.50 29.87 27.19
CA PRO A 285 5.48 29.80 28.26
C PRO A 285 5.71 28.36 28.73
N HIS A 286 6.98 27.97 28.91
CA HIS A 286 7.33 26.59 29.31
C HIS A 286 7.08 26.36 30.81
N THR A 287 5.82 26.30 31.20
CA THR A 287 5.38 26.09 32.58
C THR A 287 4.89 24.66 32.82
N LYS A 288 4.72 24.29 34.07
CA LYS A 288 4.06 23.03 34.42
C LYS A 288 2.65 22.94 33.85
N SER A 289 1.91 24.06 33.94
CA SER A 289 0.53 24.13 33.40
C SER A 289 0.49 23.86 31.90
N THR A 290 1.44 24.40 31.13
CA THR A 290 1.55 24.18 29.70
C THR A 290 1.86 22.71 29.36
N ARG A 291 2.79 22.09 30.12
CA ARG A 291 3.09 20.65 29.97
C ARG A 291 1.89 19.74 30.29
N ASP A 292 1.19 20.05 31.38
CA ASP A 292 -0.01 19.31 31.79
C ASP A 292 -1.16 19.50 30.80
N GLY A 293 -1.35 20.69 30.25
CA GLY A 293 -2.32 20.98 29.19
C GLY A 293 -2.02 20.17 27.92
N PHE A 294 -0.78 20.24 27.45
CA PHE A 294 -0.34 19.46 26.29
C PHE A 294 -0.52 17.96 26.48
N ARG A 295 -0.12 17.44 27.64
CA ARG A 295 -0.31 16.02 27.99
C ARG A 295 -1.78 15.63 27.97
N ASN A 296 -2.67 16.45 28.51
CA ASN A 296 -4.11 16.17 28.56
C ASN A 296 -4.72 16.14 27.14
N ASP A 297 -4.36 17.08 26.27
CA ASP A 297 -4.82 17.09 24.88
C ASP A 297 -4.37 15.82 24.11
N MET A 298 -3.11 15.38 24.33
CA MET A 298 -2.60 14.14 23.78
C MET A 298 -3.32 12.90 24.36
N GLU A 299 -3.62 12.94 25.64
CA GLU A 299 -4.35 11.86 26.32
C GLU A 299 -5.78 11.73 25.81
N ASP A 300 -6.48 12.83 25.58
CA ASP A 300 -7.83 12.83 25.02
C ASP A 300 -7.86 12.25 23.61
N MET A 301 -6.87 12.58 22.78
CA MET A 301 -6.69 11.96 21.45
C MET A 301 -6.52 10.44 21.56
N LEU A 302 -5.60 9.96 22.41
CA LEU A 302 -5.33 8.53 22.55
C LEU A 302 -6.52 7.78 23.19
N ARG A 303 -7.24 8.41 24.11
CA ARG A 303 -8.45 7.87 24.72
C ARG A 303 -9.56 7.66 23.68
N ARG A 304 -9.70 8.54 22.68
CA ARG A 304 -10.60 8.33 21.55
C ARG A 304 -10.25 7.06 20.80
N ILE A 305 -8.97 6.87 20.45
CA ILE A 305 -8.49 5.67 19.72
C ILE A 305 -8.73 4.40 20.55
N GLN A 306 -8.54 4.47 21.86
CA GLN A 306 -8.78 3.34 22.76
C GLN A 306 -10.27 2.96 22.81
N ARG A 307 -11.16 3.95 22.90
CA ARG A 307 -12.63 3.71 22.92
C ARG A 307 -13.15 3.06 21.63
N THR A 308 -12.49 3.34 20.51
CA THR A 308 -12.86 2.80 19.20
C THR A 308 -11.99 1.61 18.79
N ASN A 309 -11.39 0.91 19.75
CA ASN A 309 -10.63 -0.33 19.56
C ASN A 309 -9.41 -0.22 18.62
N GLY A 310 -8.77 0.94 18.52
CA GLY A 310 -7.50 1.08 17.79
C GLY A 310 -6.31 0.64 18.62
N ILE A 311 -6.29 1.00 19.92
CA ILE A 311 -5.24 0.62 20.87
C ILE A 311 -5.85 -0.01 22.13
N SER A 312 -5.14 -0.96 22.72
CA SER A 312 -5.54 -1.59 23.98
C SER A 312 -5.05 -0.81 25.19
N ASP A 313 -3.88 -0.18 25.08
CA ASP A 313 -3.24 0.55 26.16
C ASP A 313 -2.32 1.64 25.63
N TYR A 314 -2.12 2.70 26.41
CA TYR A 314 -1.20 3.78 26.08
C TYR A 314 -0.57 4.39 27.34
N ARG A 315 0.58 5.02 27.18
CA ARG A 315 1.24 5.79 28.23
C ARG A 315 1.85 7.05 27.63
N ILE A 316 1.65 8.19 28.31
CA ILE A 316 2.25 9.48 27.94
C ILE A 316 3.15 9.93 29.09
N LEU A 317 4.35 10.37 28.74
CA LEU A 317 5.30 10.98 29.65
C LEU A 317 5.61 12.40 29.13
N CYS A 318 5.12 13.40 29.83
CA CYS A 318 5.36 14.81 29.57
C CYS A 318 5.38 15.57 30.91
N ASP A 319 6.45 15.36 31.68
CA ASP A 319 6.63 15.92 33.02
C ASP A 319 8.07 16.42 33.24
N GLU A 320 8.44 16.68 34.45
CA GLU A 320 9.77 17.18 34.81
C GLU A 320 10.89 16.14 34.55
N SER A 321 10.56 14.86 34.55
CA SER A 321 11.54 13.78 34.36
C SER A 321 12.11 13.76 32.92
N ASN A 322 11.30 14.13 31.93
CA ASN A 322 11.73 14.21 30.52
C ASN A 322 11.88 15.63 30.02
N ASN A 323 11.60 16.65 30.86
CA ASN A 323 11.84 18.08 30.61
C ASN A 323 12.67 18.72 31.71
N PRO A 324 13.96 18.33 31.89
CA PRO A 324 14.84 18.96 32.86
C PRO A 324 15.14 20.43 32.47
N THR A 325 15.74 21.19 33.38
CA THR A 325 16.08 22.60 33.15
C THR A 325 16.82 22.86 31.83
N ARG A 326 17.72 21.95 31.47
CA ARG A 326 18.45 22.03 30.18
C ARG A 326 17.53 22.05 28.97
N THR A 327 16.48 21.23 28.93
CA THR A 327 15.49 21.17 27.84
C THR A 327 14.67 22.47 27.81
N ILE A 328 14.32 23.00 28.98
CA ILE A 328 13.62 24.28 29.11
C ILE A 328 14.49 25.43 28.59
N ASP A 329 15.79 25.47 28.94
CA ASP A 329 16.76 26.44 28.46
C ASP A 329 16.99 26.38 26.94
N MET A 330 16.79 25.21 26.34
CA MET A 330 16.85 25.00 24.89
C MET A 330 15.52 25.34 24.19
N HIS A 331 14.50 25.81 24.92
CA HIS A 331 13.15 26.08 24.42
C HIS A 331 12.44 24.87 23.81
N GLU A 332 12.73 23.68 24.30
CA GLU A 332 12.17 22.43 23.81
C GLU A 332 11.17 21.83 24.81
N LEU A 333 10.06 21.25 24.31
CA LEU A 333 9.11 20.46 25.10
C LEU A 333 9.15 19.02 24.59
N HIS A 334 9.56 18.11 25.47
CA HIS A 334 9.65 16.69 25.16
C HIS A 334 8.43 15.93 25.69
N CYS A 335 7.75 15.22 24.79
CA CYS A 335 6.67 14.31 25.11
C CYS A 335 6.96 12.92 24.53
N LYS A 336 6.89 11.87 25.35
CA LYS A 336 7.04 10.48 24.91
C LYS A 336 5.70 9.79 25.02
N MET A 337 5.31 9.08 23.94
CA MET A 337 4.11 8.28 23.87
C MET A 337 4.46 6.83 23.58
N ALA A 338 3.85 5.91 24.34
CA ALA A 338 3.89 4.47 24.06
C ALA A 338 2.46 4.00 23.83
N ILE A 339 2.24 3.23 22.77
CA ILE A 339 0.93 2.69 22.41
C ILE A 339 1.03 1.18 22.16
N ARG A 340 -0.05 0.46 22.48
CA ARG A 340 -0.22 -0.96 22.19
C ARG A 340 -1.39 -1.15 21.23
N PRO A 341 -1.13 -1.35 19.92
CA PRO A 341 -2.19 -1.56 18.93
C PRO A 341 -2.99 -2.84 19.19
N ILE A 342 -4.28 -2.82 18.86
CA ILE A 342 -5.12 -4.01 18.78
C ILE A 342 -4.89 -4.66 17.42
N LYS A 343 -4.75 -5.99 17.39
CA LYS A 343 -4.55 -6.76 16.18
C LYS A 343 -5.89 -7.17 15.57
N ALA A 344 -6.02 -7.07 14.26
CA ALA A 344 -7.15 -7.65 13.54
C ALA A 344 -7.05 -9.18 13.49
N VAL A 345 -8.20 -9.85 13.49
CA VAL A 345 -8.28 -11.30 13.27
C VAL A 345 -8.20 -11.55 11.77
N GLU A 346 -7.25 -12.38 11.32
CA GLU A 346 -7.05 -12.72 9.90
C GLU A 346 -7.37 -14.21 9.64
N TYR A 347 -7.21 -15.07 10.65
CA TYR A 347 -7.48 -16.51 10.55
C TYR A 347 -8.40 -16.95 11.66
N ILE A 348 -9.43 -17.70 11.29
CA ILE A 348 -10.39 -18.30 12.22
C ILE A 348 -10.29 -19.81 12.03
N LEU A 349 -9.86 -20.52 13.08
CA LEU A 349 -9.87 -21.98 13.11
C LEU A 349 -11.11 -22.42 13.89
N ILE A 350 -11.89 -23.28 13.28
CA ILE A 350 -13.10 -23.85 13.88
C ILE A 350 -12.92 -25.37 13.97
N ASP A 351 -12.76 -25.87 15.18
CA ASP A 351 -12.74 -27.31 15.45
C ASP A 351 -14.14 -27.77 15.82
N LEU A 352 -14.74 -28.63 15.00
CA LEU A 352 -16.05 -29.19 15.24
C LEU A 352 -15.93 -30.61 15.80
N ASN A 353 -16.21 -30.78 17.07
CA ASN A 353 -16.25 -32.09 17.72
C ASN A 353 -17.68 -32.64 17.78
N LEU A 354 -17.91 -33.76 17.09
CA LEU A 354 -19.17 -34.50 17.21
C LEU A 354 -19.12 -35.40 18.44
N VAL A 355 -19.98 -35.13 19.39
CA VAL A 355 -20.04 -35.85 20.67
C VAL A 355 -21.15 -36.91 20.61
N ASN A 356 -20.81 -38.15 20.94
CA ASN A 356 -21.82 -39.20 21.10
C ASN A 356 -22.60 -38.93 22.39
N GLY A 357 -23.90 -39.31 22.40
CA GLY A 357 -24.82 -38.98 23.47
C GLY A 357 -24.48 -39.41 24.92
N ASN A 358 -23.36 -40.13 25.10
CA ASN A 358 -22.89 -40.61 26.39
C ASN A 358 -21.69 -39.78 26.98
N VAL A 359 -21.25 -38.72 26.29
CA VAL A 359 -20.12 -37.88 26.72
C VAL A 359 -20.67 -36.49 27.07
N THR A 360 -20.24 -35.95 28.20
CA THR A 360 -20.64 -34.60 28.62
C THR A 360 -19.98 -33.58 27.74
N MET A 361 -20.69 -32.44 27.41
CA MET A 361 -20.17 -31.36 26.57
C MET A 361 -18.83 -30.79 27.12
N ASP A 362 -18.64 -30.80 28.45
CA ASP A 362 -17.40 -30.30 29.06
C ASP A 362 -16.19 -31.25 28.85
N GLU A 363 -16.44 -32.54 28.64
CA GLU A 363 -15.39 -33.53 28.30
C GLU A 363 -15.02 -33.44 26.79
N ALA A 364 -15.95 -33.05 25.95
CA ALA A 364 -15.70 -32.90 24.52
C ALA A 364 -14.95 -31.60 24.16
N MET A 365 -14.91 -30.63 25.05
CA MET A 365 -14.24 -29.35 24.90
C MET A 365 -12.81 -29.30 25.48
N ARG A 366 -12.34 -30.39 26.04
CA ARG A 366 -10.96 -30.56 26.53
C ARG A 366 -10.07 -31.23 25.49
#